data_14e8bbb1ae7f578ab737696a6aaf721a
#
_entry.id   14e8bbb1ae7f578ab737696a6aaf721a
#
_cell.length_a   1.000
_cell.length_b   1.000
_cell.length_c   1.000
_cell.angle_alpha   90.00
_cell.angle_beta   90.00
_cell.angle_gamma   90.00
#
_symmetry.space_group_name_H-M   'P 1'
#
loop_
_entity.id
_entity.type
_entity.pdbx_description
1 polymer ?
#
loop_
_entity_poly.entity_id
_entity_poly.type
_entity_poly.pdbx_seq_one_letter_code
_entity_poly.pdbx_strand_id
1 'polypeptide(L)'
;MADKSIMASTCGPTVLADQNFNVPQNYQKDLFNDMGFVLRAKSDEGHDIHLWMFMYRQLGEAVIIDNDVCQTLLVNVCFSDEEKQAMHDSPFINKGQNIDDYNQVGTLNVKSSDSKVSWSSNGRVFESEPPIWHVKGEHAGVLVDLEFKQRGQAFHHCGEFSNIKNDEGIAGFVVHCRATGTVTVRDKVYTISDGHGIHERILMAGLVPDRLSSMAGRGSNWLHGWGSEFSFYTLTRDVSQSSTFMLNIDGKTLASVGENVSIKEAEHWLDPKTNQMNPRKWKLRAVTAKGILEAVVTGYGRAYYSWIRRGGTLLVHQFVADCEARFTRTDGTVIEDKQMVASLEYMRTLYYQKS
;
A
#
# COMPACT_ATOMS: atom_id res chain seq x y z
N MET A 1 4.37 -27.61 -4.88
CA MET A 1 5.13 -27.05 -3.75
C MET A 1 5.25 -25.57 -4.00
N ALA A 2 4.62 -24.72 -3.18
CA ALA A 2 4.77 -23.27 -3.30
C ALA A 2 6.24 -22.93 -3.01
N ASP A 3 6.84 -22.20 -3.90
CA ASP A 3 8.23 -21.78 -3.82
C ASP A 3 8.41 -20.86 -2.59
N LYS A 4 8.98 -21.39 -1.53
CA LYS A 4 9.28 -20.66 -0.30
C LYS A 4 10.34 -19.55 -0.48
N SER A 5 10.98 -19.49 -1.67
CA SER A 5 12.08 -18.55 -1.97
C SER A 5 11.60 -17.10 -2.20
N ILE A 6 10.29 -16.88 -2.42
CA ILE A 6 9.74 -15.56 -2.81
C ILE A 6 9.63 -14.57 -1.62
N MET A 7 9.85 -15.01 -0.39
CA MET A 7 9.55 -14.24 0.82
C MET A 7 10.76 -14.09 1.77
N ALA A 8 11.96 -14.08 1.28
CA ALA A 8 13.10 -13.62 2.06
C ALA A 8 13.00 -12.10 2.23
N SER A 9 12.30 -11.68 3.28
CA SER A 9 12.08 -10.28 3.59
C SER A 9 13.24 -9.74 4.41
N THR A 10 13.91 -8.73 3.90
CA THR A 10 15.04 -8.07 4.55
C THR A 10 14.71 -6.60 4.83
N CYS A 11 15.34 -6.03 5.86
CA CYS A 11 15.29 -4.60 6.12
C CYS A 11 16.61 -3.98 5.68
N GLY A 12 16.53 -2.85 4.97
CA GLY A 12 17.71 -2.18 4.45
C GLY A 12 17.46 -0.72 4.07
N PRO A 13 18.50 -0.02 3.61
CA PRO A 13 18.33 1.33 3.08
C PRO A 13 17.57 1.31 1.76
N THR A 14 16.88 2.41 1.47
CA THR A 14 16.42 2.70 0.11
C THR A 14 17.57 3.28 -0.69
N VAL A 15 17.71 2.86 -1.94
CA VAL A 15 18.72 3.38 -2.86
C VAL A 15 18.09 3.92 -4.13
N LEU A 16 18.77 4.88 -4.77
CA LEU A 16 18.23 5.53 -5.96
C LEU A 16 17.98 4.55 -7.11
N ALA A 17 18.84 3.54 -7.26
CA ALA A 17 18.70 2.53 -8.31
C ALA A 17 17.38 1.75 -8.22
N ASP A 18 16.85 1.51 -7.02
CA ASP A 18 15.59 0.81 -6.81
C ASP A 18 14.37 1.64 -7.24
N GLN A 19 14.55 2.96 -7.38
CA GLN A 19 13.51 3.89 -7.81
C GLN A 19 13.34 3.94 -9.33
N ASN A 20 14.29 3.42 -10.08
CA ASN A 20 14.26 3.42 -11.53
C ASN A 20 13.21 2.42 -12.06
N PHE A 21 12.95 2.44 -13.36
CA PHE A 21 12.02 1.49 -13.98
C PHE A 21 12.52 0.04 -13.90
N ASN A 22 13.83 -0.18 -13.82
CA ASN A 22 14.54 -1.45 -13.58
C ASN A 22 14.37 -2.54 -14.66
N VAL A 23 13.69 -2.22 -15.74
CA VAL A 23 13.59 -3.03 -16.98
C VAL A 23 13.64 -2.07 -18.17
N PRO A 24 13.93 -2.51 -19.39
CA PRO A 24 13.86 -1.65 -20.58
C PRO A 24 12.46 -1.04 -20.75
N GLN A 25 12.39 0.24 -21.18
CA GLN A 25 11.11 0.90 -21.44
C GLN A 25 10.24 0.21 -22.50
N ASN A 26 10.89 -0.50 -23.44
CA ASN A 26 10.26 -1.30 -24.48
C ASN A 26 10.12 -2.78 -24.12
N TYR A 27 10.12 -3.11 -22.83
CA TYR A 27 9.93 -4.47 -22.34
C TYR A 27 8.62 -5.06 -22.86
N GLN A 28 8.65 -6.33 -23.31
CA GLN A 28 7.54 -6.98 -24.00
C GLN A 28 7.02 -8.25 -23.32
N LYS A 29 7.66 -8.67 -22.21
CA LYS A 29 7.22 -9.84 -21.45
C LYS A 29 6.21 -9.43 -20.39
N ASP A 30 5.67 -10.40 -19.66
CA ASP A 30 4.80 -10.14 -18.51
C ASP A 30 5.47 -9.18 -17.52
N LEU A 31 4.76 -8.14 -17.14
CA LEU A 31 5.27 -7.06 -16.29
C LEU A 31 4.18 -6.50 -15.39
N PHE A 32 4.53 -6.30 -14.14
CA PHE A 32 3.92 -5.33 -13.26
C PHE A 32 5.05 -4.54 -12.59
N ASN A 33 5.12 -3.25 -12.87
CA ASN A 33 6.16 -2.37 -12.33
C ASN A 33 5.54 -1.07 -11.87
N ASP A 34 5.48 -0.87 -10.56
CA ASP A 34 4.82 0.26 -9.95
C ASP A 34 5.74 1.15 -9.13
N MET A 35 5.25 2.33 -8.86
CA MET A 35 5.70 3.25 -7.82
C MET A 35 4.46 3.86 -7.16
N GLY A 36 4.39 3.81 -5.84
CA GLY A 36 3.23 4.27 -5.13
C GLY A 36 3.53 5.04 -3.85
N PHE A 37 2.55 5.91 -3.50
CA PHE A 37 2.56 6.70 -2.28
C PHE A 37 1.18 6.71 -1.65
N VAL A 38 1.13 6.54 -0.33
CA VAL A 38 -0.09 6.68 0.46
C VAL A 38 0.11 7.77 1.49
N LEU A 39 -0.86 8.66 1.61
CA LEU A 39 -0.95 9.65 2.67
C LEU A 39 -2.08 9.27 3.63
N ARG A 40 -1.78 9.24 4.92
CA ARG A 40 -2.72 9.15 6.01
C ARG A 40 -2.43 10.26 7.01
N ALA A 41 -3.28 11.27 7.08
CA ALA A 41 -3.00 12.48 7.85
C ALA A 41 -4.26 13.08 8.45
N LYS A 42 -4.08 13.82 9.55
CA LYS A 42 -4.98 14.87 9.99
C LYS A 42 -4.39 16.19 9.51
N SER A 43 -5.13 16.98 8.75
CA SER A 43 -4.65 18.29 8.30
C SER A 43 -4.61 19.28 9.46
N ASP A 44 -3.86 20.37 9.31
CA ASP A 44 -3.76 21.42 10.32
C ASP A 44 -5.13 22.06 10.60
N GLU A 45 -6.04 22.02 9.62
CA GLU A 45 -7.42 22.46 9.74
C GLU A 45 -8.34 21.42 10.42
N GLY A 46 -7.79 20.29 10.86
CA GLY A 46 -8.48 19.24 11.60
C GLY A 46 -9.18 18.17 10.77
N HIS A 47 -8.98 18.15 9.44
CA HIS A 47 -9.62 17.19 8.54
C HIS A 47 -8.81 15.90 8.42
N ASP A 48 -9.51 14.77 8.44
CA ASP A 48 -8.92 13.45 8.29
C ASP A 48 -8.82 13.08 6.79
N ILE A 49 -7.60 12.85 6.30
CA ILE A 49 -7.31 12.63 4.88
C ILE A 49 -6.63 11.29 4.67
N HIS A 50 -7.14 10.52 3.71
CA HIS A 50 -6.51 9.31 3.23
C HIS A 50 -6.48 9.30 1.70
N LEU A 51 -5.29 9.33 1.14
CA LEU A 51 -5.05 9.46 -0.29
C LEU A 51 -4.04 8.40 -0.74
N TRP A 52 -4.34 7.73 -1.85
CA TRP A 52 -3.52 6.72 -2.50
C TRP A 52 -3.16 7.20 -3.90
N MET A 53 -1.88 7.15 -4.28
CA MET A 53 -1.38 7.65 -5.56
C MET A 53 -0.36 6.67 -6.13
N PHE A 54 -0.65 6.08 -7.29
CA PHE A 54 0.21 5.10 -7.92
C PHE A 54 0.41 5.41 -9.41
N MET A 55 1.57 5.03 -9.92
CA MET A 55 1.86 4.88 -11.34
C MET A 55 2.41 3.50 -11.58
N TYR A 56 1.93 2.83 -12.62
CA TYR A 56 2.46 1.51 -12.96
C TYR A 56 2.29 1.20 -14.44
N ARG A 57 3.15 0.30 -14.93
CA ARG A 57 3.02 -0.38 -16.21
C ARG A 57 2.65 -1.84 -15.97
N GLN A 58 1.70 -2.33 -16.73
CA GLN A 58 1.33 -3.74 -16.74
C GLN A 58 1.24 -4.27 -18.16
N LEU A 59 1.87 -5.43 -18.41
CA LEU A 59 1.97 -6.07 -19.71
C LEU A 59 1.71 -7.57 -19.58
N GLY A 60 1.38 -8.19 -20.70
CA GLY A 60 1.47 -9.63 -20.89
C GLY A 60 0.18 -10.39 -20.62
N GLU A 61 0.31 -11.70 -20.45
CA GLU A 61 -0.85 -12.59 -20.45
C GLU A 61 -1.75 -12.48 -19.23
N ALA A 62 -1.24 -11.95 -18.10
CA ALA A 62 -2.03 -11.75 -16.89
C ALA A 62 -3.06 -10.63 -17.03
N VAL A 63 -2.87 -9.69 -17.95
CA VAL A 63 -3.76 -8.57 -18.19
C VAL A 63 -4.61 -8.77 -19.45
N ILE A 64 -5.72 -8.06 -19.56
CA ILE A 64 -6.56 -8.11 -20.77
C ILE A 64 -6.01 -7.17 -21.83
N ILE A 65 -5.52 -6.00 -21.42
CA ILE A 65 -4.93 -4.99 -22.29
C ILE A 65 -3.68 -4.47 -21.61
N ASP A 66 -2.56 -4.49 -22.34
CA ASP A 66 -1.32 -3.85 -21.92
C ASP A 66 -1.52 -2.34 -21.76
N ASN A 67 -1.08 -1.76 -20.64
CA ASN A 67 -1.28 -0.34 -20.40
C ASN A 67 -0.28 0.25 -19.40
N ASP A 68 -0.20 1.58 -19.43
CA ASP A 68 0.32 2.41 -18.37
C ASP A 68 -0.86 2.99 -17.57
N VAL A 69 -0.74 3.07 -16.27
CA VAL A 69 -1.80 3.57 -15.39
C VAL A 69 -1.27 4.66 -14.49
N CYS A 70 -2.03 5.77 -14.39
CA CYS A 70 -1.93 6.74 -13.33
C CYS A 70 -3.20 6.62 -12.47
N GLN A 71 -3.02 6.33 -11.19
CA GLN A 71 -4.10 6.11 -10.24
C GLN A 71 -4.10 7.19 -9.16
N THR A 72 -5.27 7.74 -8.89
CA THR A 72 -5.53 8.55 -7.70
C THR A 72 -6.80 8.04 -7.02
N LEU A 73 -6.64 7.55 -5.79
CA LEU A 73 -7.74 7.08 -4.97
C LEU A 73 -7.85 7.97 -3.73
N LEU A 74 -8.84 8.83 -3.72
CA LEU A 74 -9.23 9.56 -2.52
C LEU A 74 -10.13 8.64 -1.68
N VAL A 75 -9.53 8.00 -0.67
CA VAL A 75 -10.24 7.03 0.17
C VAL A 75 -11.19 7.75 1.10
N ASN A 76 -10.73 8.85 1.70
CA ASN A 76 -11.52 9.61 2.65
C ASN A 76 -11.03 11.06 2.79
N VAL A 77 -12.00 11.96 2.98
CA VAL A 77 -11.81 13.28 3.57
C VAL A 77 -12.94 13.49 4.54
N CYS A 78 -12.68 13.39 5.84
CA CYS A 78 -13.62 13.72 6.90
C CYS A 78 -13.44 15.17 7.33
N PHE A 79 -14.53 15.90 7.42
CA PHE A 79 -14.51 17.33 7.68
C PHE A 79 -14.69 17.67 9.17
N SER A 80 -15.10 16.69 9.99
CA SER A 80 -15.23 16.86 11.44
C SER A 80 -15.16 15.52 12.17
N ASP A 81 -14.98 15.58 13.49
CA ASP A 81 -15.02 14.39 14.35
C ASP A 81 -16.42 13.78 14.40
N GLU A 82 -17.50 14.59 14.31
CA GLU A 82 -18.87 14.11 14.23
C GLU A 82 -19.11 13.33 12.93
N GLU A 83 -18.54 13.80 11.81
CA GLU A 83 -18.62 13.10 10.54
C GLU A 83 -17.86 11.75 10.59
N LYS A 84 -16.68 11.73 11.20
CA LYS A 84 -15.93 10.50 11.46
C LYS A 84 -16.73 9.53 12.33
N GLN A 85 -17.36 10.03 13.42
CA GLN A 85 -18.20 9.22 14.30
C GLN A 85 -19.41 8.66 13.56
N ALA A 86 -20.07 9.46 12.73
CA ALA A 86 -21.18 8.98 11.89
C ALA A 86 -20.75 7.87 10.92
N MET A 87 -19.52 7.90 10.43
CA MET A 87 -18.96 6.81 9.61
C MET A 87 -18.69 5.54 10.44
N HIS A 88 -18.30 5.65 11.71
CA HIS A 88 -18.21 4.51 12.62
C HIS A 88 -19.58 3.90 12.94
N ASP A 89 -20.58 4.73 13.15
CA ASP A 89 -21.94 4.31 13.52
C ASP A 89 -22.68 3.69 12.33
N SER A 90 -22.48 4.25 11.15
CA SER A 90 -23.00 3.73 9.86
C SER A 90 -21.84 3.41 8.93
N PRO A 91 -21.16 2.28 9.15
CA PRO A 91 -19.90 2.00 8.51
C PRO A 91 -19.99 2.06 7.00
N PHE A 92 -18.92 2.62 6.43
CA PHE A 92 -18.68 2.59 5.00
C PHE A 92 -19.62 3.47 4.15
N ILE A 93 -20.10 4.58 4.71
CA ILE A 93 -20.55 5.68 3.89
C ILE A 93 -19.38 6.05 2.98
N ASN A 94 -19.44 5.63 1.73
CA ASN A 94 -18.34 5.86 0.79
C ASN A 94 -18.39 7.31 0.30
N LYS A 95 -17.44 8.11 0.74
CA LYS A 95 -17.17 9.45 0.21
C LYS A 95 -15.91 9.47 -0.67
N GLY A 96 -15.28 8.32 -0.84
CA GLY A 96 -14.08 8.17 -1.62
C GLY A 96 -14.34 8.22 -3.13
N GLN A 97 -13.32 8.61 -3.85
CA GLN A 97 -13.28 8.66 -5.31
C GLN A 97 -12.07 7.90 -5.79
N ASN A 98 -12.26 6.98 -6.73
CA ASN A 98 -11.19 6.30 -7.44
C ASN A 98 -11.19 6.75 -8.89
N ILE A 99 -10.04 7.17 -9.38
CA ILE A 99 -9.81 7.42 -10.80
C ILE A 99 -8.51 6.75 -11.21
N ASP A 100 -8.64 5.86 -12.17
CA ASP A 100 -7.54 5.19 -12.84
C ASP A 100 -7.54 5.64 -14.30
N ASP A 101 -6.52 6.38 -14.70
CA ASP A 101 -6.29 6.68 -16.09
C ASP A 101 -5.46 5.57 -16.72
N TYR A 102 -6.15 4.74 -17.51
CA TYR A 102 -5.54 3.69 -18.31
C TYR A 102 -5.09 4.25 -19.65
N ASN A 103 -3.79 4.30 -19.86
CA ASN A 103 -3.18 4.90 -21.03
C ASN A 103 -2.50 3.84 -21.91
N GLN A 104 -2.23 4.22 -23.15
CA GLN A 104 -1.40 3.41 -24.01
C GLN A 104 -0.02 3.19 -23.40
N VAL A 105 0.54 1.99 -23.57
CA VAL A 105 1.93 1.68 -23.17
C VAL A 105 2.90 2.69 -23.77
N GLY A 106 3.81 3.21 -22.94
CA GLY A 106 4.79 4.22 -23.31
C GLY A 106 4.40 5.66 -22.91
N THR A 107 3.23 5.86 -22.30
CA THR A 107 2.82 7.19 -21.77
C THR A 107 3.39 7.47 -20.38
N LEU A 108 3.72 6.44 -19.61
CA LEU A 108 4.50 6.58 -18.38
C LEU A 108 5.93 6.99 -18.74
N ASN A 109 6.30 8.21 -18.34
CA ASN A 109 7.61 8.77 -18.62
C ASN A 109 8.51 8.66 -17.40
N VAL A 110 9.63 7.95 -17.53
CA VAL A 110 10.64 7.79 -16.48
C VAL A 110 11.93 8.44 -16.92
N LYS A 111 12.45 9.34 -16.07
CA LYS A 111 13.74 10.00 -16.26
C LYS A 111 14.64 9.69 -15.08
N SER A 112 15.90 9.36 -15.34
CA SER A 112 16.90 9.05 -14.34
C SER A 112 18.15 9.88 -14.56
N SER A 113 18.74 10.36 -13.46
CA SER A 113 20.05 10.99 -13.39
C SER A 113 20.85 10.37 -12.23
N ASP A 114 22.08 10.83 -12.01
CA ASP A 114 22.94 10.32 -10.91
C ASP A 114 22.38 10.60 -9.51
N SER A 115 21.49 11.60 -9.36
CA SER A 115 20.94 12.02 -8.08
C SER A 115 19.44 11.86 -7.95
N LYS A 116 18.71 11.61 -9.03
CA LYS A 116 17.25 11.69 -9.05
C LYS A 116 16.62 10.77 -10.07
N VAL A 117 15.51 10.14 -9.68
CA VAL A 117 14.59 9.43 -10.58
C VAL A 117 13.25 10.13 -10.55
N SER A 118 12.64 10.32 -11.71
CA SER A 118 11.31 10.92 -11.83
C SER A 118 10.40 10.06 -12.69
N TRP A 119 9.21 9.75 -12.16
CA TRP A 119 8.11 9.13 -12.90
C TRP A 119 7.01 10.16 -13.12
N SER A 120 6.47 10.25 -14.33
CA SER A 120 5.39 11.19 -14.62
C SER A 120 4.35 10.61 -15.57
N SER A 121 3.09 10.87 -15.27
CA SER A 121 1.93 10.52 -16.10
C SER A 121 0.75 11.41 -15.72
N ASN A 122 -0.04 11.84 -16.71
CA ASN A 122 -1.35 12.51 -16.52
C ASN A 122 -1.34 13.67 -15.50
N GLY A 123 -0.33 14.53 -15.55
CA GLY A 123 -0.21 15.67 -14.65
C GLY A 123 0.39 15.35 -13.27
N ARG A 124 0.54 14.08 -12.91
CA ARG A 124 1.19 13.65 -11.67
C ARG A 124 2.68 13.41 -11.89
N VAL A 125 3.49 13.78 -10.91
CA VAL A 125 4.95 13.55 -10.89
C VAL A 125 5.38 12.98 -9.55
N PHE A 126 6.16 11.90 -9.58
CA PHE A 126 6.86 11.32 -8.45
C PHE A 126 8.36 11.54 -8.64
N GLU A 127 9.00 12.24 -7.73
CA GLU A 127 10.45 12.50 -7.73
C GLU A 127 11.09 11.77 -6.56
N SER A 128 12.16 11.03 -6.83
CA SER A 128 12.84 10.17 -5.87
C SER A 128 14.29 10.58 -5.70
N GLU A 129 14.66 11.00 -4.51
CA GLU A 129 16.00 11.35 -4.04
C GLU A 129 16.19 10.73 -2.64
N PRO A 130 16.21 9.39 -2.52
CA PRO A 130 16.18 8.72 -1.22
C PRO A 130 17.20 9.32 -0.23
N PRO A 131 16.81 9.60 1.02
CA PRO A 131 15.60 9.16 1.72
C PRO A 131 14.40 10.12 1.62
N ILE A 132 14.32 10.96 0.61
CA ILE A 132 13.25 11.95 0.39
C ILE A 132 12.60 11.70 -0.97
N TRP A 133 11.29 11.84 -1.01
CA TRP A 133 10.47 11.79 -2.22
C TRP A 133 9.51 12.97 -2.28
N HIS A 134 9.24 13.45 -3.48
CA HIS A 134 8.23 14.47 -3.74
C HIS A 134 7.15 13.94 -4.65
N VAL A 135 5.91 14.17 -4.29
CA VAL A 135 4.72 13.85 -5.08
C VAL A 135 4.01 15.13 -5.41
N LYS A 136 3.91 15.46 -6.69
CA LYS A 136 3.43 16.77 -7.16
C LYS A 136 2.42 16.65 -8.29
N GLY A 137 1.70 17.76 -8.48
CA GLY A 137 0.82 17.96 -9.63
C GLY A 137 -0.61 17.52 -9.39
N GLU A 138 -1.44 17.76 -10.38
CA GLU A 138 -2.85 17.43 -10.37
C GLU A 138 -3.13 16.15 -11.14
N HIS A 139 -3.96 15.28 -10.57
CA HIS A 139 -4.60 14.18 -11.27
C HIS A 139 -5.97 13.95 -10.66
N ALA A 140 -6.99 13.83 -11.52
CA ALA A 140 -8.36 13.49 -11.13
C ALA A 140 -9.01 14.49 -10.14
N GLY A 141 -8.71 15.78 -10.26
CA GLY A 141 -9.23 16.83 -9.37
C GLY A 141 -8.59 16.83 -7.98
N VAL A 142 -7.47 16.14 -7.81
CA VAL A 142 -6.65 16.16 -6.60
C VAL A 142 -5.28 16.73 -6.96
N LEU A 143 -5.02 17.96 -6.53
CA LEU A 143 -3.70 18.59 -6.63
C LEU A 143 -2.92 18.32 -5.36
N VAL A 144 -1.66 17.90 -5.48
CA VAL A 144 -0.77 17.68 -4.34
C VAL A 144 0.58 18.36 -4.56
N ASP A 145 1.17 18.77 -3.44
CA ASP A 145 2.59 19.12 -3.32
C ASP A 145 3.06 18.57 -1.96
N LEU A 146 3.58 17.35 -1.99
CA LEU A 146 3.88 16.56 -0.80
C LEU A 146 5.35 16.13 -0.82
N GLU A 147 6.01 16.27 0.33
CA GLU A 147 7.28 15.64 0.64
C GLU A 147 7.03 14.41 1.51
N PHE A 148 7.66 13.29 1.16
CA PHE A 148 7.71 12.07 1.96
C PHE A 148 9.16 11.85 2.40
N LYS A 149 9.40 11.86 3.71
CA LYS A 149 10.72 11.62 4.29
C LYS A 149 10.73 10.30 5.04
N GLN A 150 11.64 9.42 4.70
CA GLN A 150 11.77 8.08 5.27
C GLN A 150 11.87 8.08 6.80
N ARG A 151 11.12 7.16 7.41
CA ARG A 151 11.20 6.79 8.83
C ARG A 151 11.56 5.31 8.94
N GLY A 152 12.70 5.00 9.57
CA GLY A 152 13.17 3.62 9.67
C GLY A 152 13.83 3.10 8.38
N GLN A 153 13.96 1.78 8.28
CA GLN A 153 14.48 1.10 7.10
C GLN A 153 13.35 0.70 6.15
N ALA A 154 13.65 0.54 4.87
CA ALA A 154 12.75 -0.11 3.95
C ALA A 154 12.64 -1.61 4.27
N PHE A 155 11.46 -2.14 4.09
CA PHE A 155 11.17 -3.56 4.22
C PHE A 155 10.93 -4.16 2.83
N HIS A 156 11.90 -4.94 2.37
CA HIS A 156 11.87 -5.59 1.05
C HIS A 156 10.95 -6.82 1.08
N HIS A 157 9.66 -6.59 1.12
CA HIS A 157 8.63 -7.62 1.32
C HIS A 157 8.46 -8.55 0.12
N CYS A 158 8.90 -8.14 -1.06
CA CYS A 158 8.93 -8.95 -2.27
C CYS A 158 10.35 -9.36 -2.68
N GLY A 159 11.35 -9.05 -1.85
CA GLY A 159 12.76 -9.25 -2.14
C GLY A 159 13.47 -8.00 -2.65
N GLU A 160 14.78 -8.05 -2.67
CA GLU A 160 15.63 -6.95 -3.11
C GLU A 160 15.70 -6.84 -4.64
N PHE A 161 15.88 -5.64 -5.18
CA PHE A 161 16.02 -5.41 -6.63
C PHE A 161 17.27 -6.07 -7.23
N SER A 162 18.26 -6.39 -6.40
CA SER A 162 19.40 -7.24 -6.78
C SER A 162 19.00 -8.67 -7.23
N ASN A 163 17.76 -9.11 -6.93
CA ASN A 163 17.22 -10.39 -7.37
C ASN A 163 16.73 -10.36 -8.83
N ILE A 164 16.56 -9.18 -9.43
CA ILE A 164 16.21 -9.06 -10.84
C ILE A 164 17.44 -9.43 -11.67
N LYS A 165 17.32 -10.47 -12.49
CA LYS A 165 18.39 -10.99 -13.35
C LYS A 165 17.90 -11.09 -14.79
N ASN A 166 18.67 -10.55 -15.73
CA ASN A 166 18.31 -10.53 -17.15
C ASN A 166 16.90 -9.97 -17.40
N ASP A 167 16.55 -8.90 -16.66
CA ASP A 167 15.25 -8.24 -16.68
C ASP A 167 14.09 -9.17 -16.25
N GLU A 168 14.36 -10.18 -15.43
CA GLU A 168 13.35 -11.09 -14.88
C GLU A 168 13.51 -11.27 -13.37
N GLY A 169 12.39 -11.38 -12.68
CA GLY A 169 12.35 -11.62 -11.23
C GLY A 169 11.25 -10.86 -10.52
N ILE A 170 11.29 -10.96 -9.20
CA ILE A 170 10.39 -10.25 -8.30
C ILE A 170 11.22 -9.45 -7.29
N ALA A 171 10.89 -8.20 -7.13
CA ALA A 171 11.45 -7.33 -6.11
C ALA A 171 10.40 -6.32 -5.62
N GLY A 172 10.61 -5.77 -4.45
CA GLY A 172 9.75 -4.70 -3.96
C GLY A 172 9.94 -4.44 -2.49
N PHE A 173 9.74 -3.18 -2.13
CA PHE A 173 9.83 -2.74 -0.76
C PHE A 173 8.66 -1.82 -0.39
N VAL A 174 8.44 -1.71 0.89
CA VAL A 174 7.61 -0.69 1.52
C VAL A 174 8.44 0.06 2.54
N VAL A 175 8.24 1.36 2.64
CA VAL A 175 8.88 2.19 3.67
C VAL A 175 7.87 3.16 4.27
N HIS A 176 7.91 3.29 5.60
CA HIS A 176 7.13 4.32 6.28
C HIS A 176 7.84 5.68 6.18
N CYS A 177 7.04 6.70 5.94
CA CYS A 177 7.51 8.07 5.78
C CYS A 177 6.77 9.01 6.73
N ARG A 178 7.39 10.13 7.03
CA ARG A 178 6.69 11.36 7.41
C ARG A 178 6.26 12.06 6.13
N ALA A 179 5.01 12.53 6.08
CA ALA A 179 4.52 13.29 4.96
C ALA A 179 4.21 14.73 5.39
N THR A 180 4.64 15.72 4.58
CA THR A 180 4.34 17.15 4.78
C THR A 180 4.00 17.81 3.46
N GLY A 181 3.28 18.93 3.49
CA GLY A 181 2.93 19.69 2.29
C GLY A 181 1.45 20.01 2.19
N THR A 182 0.89 19.97 0.98
CA THR A 182 -0.51 20.35 0.74
C THR A 182 -1.24 19.35 -0.13
N VAL A 183 -2.54 19.22 0.13
CA VAL A 183 -3.50 18.50 -0.71
C VAL A 183 -4.64 19.45 -1.02
N THR A 184 -5.00 19.61 -2.30
CA THR A 184 -6.17 20.39 -2.72
C THR A 184 -7.20 19.47 -3.34
N VAL A 185 -8.42 19.51 -2.83
CA VAL A 185 -9.56 18.76 -3.36
C VAL A 185 -10.75 19.72 -3.47
N ARG A 186 -11.37 19.79 -4.64
CA ARG A 186 -12.53 20.68 -4.87
C ARG A 186 -12.27 22.13 -4.42
N ASP A 187 -11.14 22.68 -4.86
CA ASP A 187 -10.68 24.05 -4.57
C ASP A 187 -10.37 24.35 -3.09
N LYS A 188 -10.47 23.34 -2.22
CA LYS A 188 -10.10 23.46 -0.82
C LYS A 188 -8.71 22.91 -0.57
N VAL A 189 -7.84 23.74 0.00
CA VAL A 189 -6.46 23.39 0.37
C VAL A 189 -6.45 22.83 1.79
N TYR A 190 -5.73 21.74 1.97
CA TYR A 190 -5.46 21.10 3.26
C TYR A 190 -3.96 21.10 3.50
N THR A 191 -3.53 21.67 4.61
CA THR A 191 -2.12 21.70 5.02
C THR A 191 -1.78 20.49 5.86
N ILE A 192 -0.68 19.84 5.53
CA ILE A 192 -0.16 18.67 6.24
C ILE A 192 1.20 19.00 6.84
N SER A 193 1.22 19.25 8.15
CA SER A 193 2.47 19.51 8.88
C SER A 193 3.11 18.24 9.45
N ASP A 194 2.30 17.20 9.75
CA ASP A 194 2.79 15.92 10.28
C ASP A 194 1.83 14.78 9.87
N GLY A 195 2.01 14.25 8.68
CA GLY A 195 1.27 13.10 8.18
C GLY A 195 2.10 11.83 8.24
N HIS A 196 1.41 10.70 8.17
CA HIS A 196 1.98 9.39 7.93
C HIS A 196 1.96 9.07 6.44
N GLY A 197 3.07 8.56 5.94
CA GLY A 197 3.22 8.19 4.55
C GLY A 197 3.69 6.76 4.37
N ILE A 198 3.39 6.23 3.22
CA ILE A 198 3.98 5.01 2.69
C ILE A 198 4.58 5.35 1.35
N HIS A 199 5.78 4.83 1.08
CA HIS A 199 6.28 4.68 -0.28
C HIS A 199 6.46 3.20 -0.56
N GLU A 200 5.95 2.76 -1.70
CA GLU A 200 6.02 1.39 -2.17
C GLU A 200 6.59 1.33 -3.58
N ARG A 201 7.38 0.30 -3.81
CA ARG A 201 7.85 -0.13 -5.14
C ARG A 201 7.67 -1.62 -5.28
N ILE A 202 7.06 -2.06 -6.38
CA ILE A 202 6.97 -3.46 -6.76
C ILE A 202 7.40 -3.62 -8.21
N LEU A 203 8.22 -4.65 -8.46
CA LEU A 203 8.57 -5.11 -9.79
C LEU A 203 8.36 -6.61 -9.88
N MET A 204 7.52 -7.03 -10.81
CA MET A 204 7.34 -8.42 -11.21
C MET A 204 7.56 -8.47 -12.72
N ALA A 205 8.67 -9.05 -13.15
CA ALA A 205 9.08 -9.07 -14.54
C ALA A 205 9.31 -10.50 -15.04
N GLY A 206 8.83 -10.84 -16.23
CA GLY A 206 8.93 -12.17 -16.84
C GLY A 206 8.13 -13.26 -16.13
N LEU A 207 7.12 -12.89 -15.36
CA LEU A 207 6.28 -13.83 -14.62
C LEU A 207 5.21 -14.43 -15.53
N VAL A 208 4.97 -15.72 -15.37
CA VAL A 208 3.83 -16.36 -16.01
C VAL A 208 2.50 -15.99 -15.32
N PRO A 209 1.39 -15.94 -16.06
CA PRO A 209 0.09 -15.49 -15.56
C PRO A 209 -0.38 -16.15 -14.26
N ASP A 210 -0.13 -17.46 -14.13
CA ASP A 210 -0.53 -18.22 -12.94
C ASP A 210 0.16 -17.75 -11.65
N ARG A 211 1.36 -17.17 -11.75
CA ARG A 211 2.06 -16.61 -10.59
C ARG A 211 1.46 -15.28 -10.16
N LEU A 212 1.08 -14.43 -11.11
CA LEU A 212 0.41 -13.16 -10.79
C LEU A 212 -0.96 -13.38 -10.15
N SER A 213 -1.75 -14.31 -10.68
CA SER A 213 -3.05 -14.68 -10.10
C SER A 213 -2.91 -15.37 -8.74
N SER A 214 -1.89 -16.20 -8.55
CA SER A 214 -1.63 -16.88 -7.28
C SER A 214 -1.10 -15.95 -6.19
N MET A 215 -0.45 -14.84 -6.55
CA MET A 215 0.05 -13.88 -5.57
C MET A 215 -1.07 -13.12 -4.84
N ALA A 216 -2.17 -12.84 -5.51
CA ALA A 216 -3.35 -12.23 -4.91
C ALA A 216 -4.20 -13.24 -4.11
N GLY A 217 -4.12 -14.53 -4.48
CA GLY A 217 -4.82 -15.61 -3.79
C GLY A 217 -6.33 -15.38 -3.70
N ARG A 218 -6.96 -15.99 -2.70
CA ARG A 218 -8.38 -15.78 -2.39
C ARG A 218 -8.64 -14.55 -1.51
N GLY A 219 -7.60 -13.94 -1.00
CA GLY A 219 -7.62 -12.73 -0.21
C GLY A 219 -6.22 -12.38 0.28
N SER A 220 -5.99 -11.10 0.46
CA SER A 220 -4.79 -10.59 1.12
C SER A 220 -5.13 -9.35 1.92
N ASN A 221 -4.39 -9.16 3.01
CA ASN A 221 -4.46 -7.95 3.82
C ASN A 221 -3.09 -7.27 3.76
N TRP A 222 -3.04 -6.05 3.25
CA TRP A 222 -1.90 -5.16 3.26
C TRP A 222 -2.23 -4.05 4.25
N LEU A 223 -1.65 -4.11 5.45
CA LEU A 223 -2.05 -3.30 6.59
C LEU A 223 -0.89 -2.50 7.15
N HIS A 224 -1.13 -1.23 7.38
CA HIS A 224 -0.24 -0.31 8.07
C HIS A 224 -0.91 0.30 9.28
N GLY A 225 -0.15 0.45 10.37
CA GLY A 225 -0.58 1.16 11.57
C GLY A 225 0.50 2.12 12.07
N TRP A 226 0.08 3.30 12.51
CA TRP A 226 0.97 4.34 13.02
C TRP A 226 0.47 4.86 14.35
N GLY A 227 1.35 4.85 15.32
CA GLY A 227 1.17 5.40 16.66
C GLY A 227 2.31 6.34 17.04
N SER A 228 2.27 6.81 18.28
CA SER A 228 3.30 7.71 18.83
C SER A 228 4.64 7.00 19.06
N GLU A 229 4.59 5.74 19.54
CA GLU A 229 5.76 5.00 20.01
C GLU A 229 6.28 4.00 18.97
N PHE A 230 5.41 3.49 18.11
CA PHE A 230 5.75 2.51 17.10
C PHE A 230 4.84 2.59 15.88
N SER A 231 5.32 2.02 14.78
CA SER A 231 4.50 1.78 13.60
C SER A 231 4.77 0.38 13.05
N PHE A 232 3.79 -0.18 12.33
CA PHE A 232 3.92 -1.52 11.77
C PHE A 232 3.34 -1.63 10.37
N TYR A 233 3.81 -2.64 9.66
CA TYR A 233 3.28 -3.09 8.38
C TYR A 233 3.14 -4.61 8.40
N THR A 234 2.11 -5.12 7.73
CA THR A 234 1.97 -6.54 7.46
C THR A 234 1.28 -6.79 6.14
N LEU A 235 1.76 -7.79 5.42
CA LEU A 235 1.08 -8.40 4.29
C LEU A 235 0.77 -9.84 4.64
N THR A 236 -0.49 -10.22 4.62
CA THR A 236 -0.91 -11.61 4.81
C THR A 236 -1.69 -12.08 3.61
N ARG A 237 -1.50 -13.34 3.22
CA ARG A 237 -2.18 -14.00 2.11
C ARG A 237 -2.86 -15.27 2.60
N ASP A 238 -4.15 -15.39 2.31
CA ASP A 238 -4.97 -16.51 2.77
C ASP A 238 -4.52 -17.85 2.17
N VAL A 239 -4.18 -17.87 0.89
CA VAL A 239 -3.91 -19.14 0.16
C VAL A 239 -2.54 -19.73 0.43
N SER A 240 -1.54 -18.92 0.73
CA SER A 240 -0.15 -19.38 0.87
C SER A 240 0.32 -19.49 2.31
N GLN A 241 -0.51 -19.06 3.27
CA GLN A 241 -0.11 -18.87 4.68
C GLN A 241 1.19 -18.07 4.81
N SER A 242 1.52 -17.32 3.74
CA SER A 242 2.69 -16.45 3.72
C SER A 242 2.30 -15.11 4.32
N SER A 243 2.98 -14.74 5.37
CA SER A 243 2.79 -13.46 6.04
C SER A 243 4.14 -12.80 6.24
N THR A 244 4.18 -11.49 6.07
CA THR A 244 5.35 -10.67 6.38
C THR A 244 4.94 -9.58 7.33
N PHE A 245 5.86 -9.17 8.18
CA PHE A 245 5.61 -8.16 9.18
C PHE A 245 6.86 -7.30 9.42
N MET A 246 6.65 -5.99 9.52
CA MET A 246 7.66 -5.02 9.91
C MET A 246 7.15 -4.24 11.12
N LEU A 247 8.02 -4.01 12.10
CA LEU A 247 7.78 -3.15 13.26
C LEU A 247 8.90 -2.12 13.37
N ASN A 248 8.54 -0.85 13.34
CA ASN A 248 9.44 0.26 13.69
C ASN A 248 9.20 0.65 15.14
N ILE A 249 10.19 0.47 15.99
CA ILE A 249 10.14 0.78 17.43
C ILE A 249 11.54 1.14 17.92
N ASP A 250 11.68 2.12 18.82
CA ASP A 250 12.96 2.56 19.39
C ASP A 250 14.01 2.91 18.32
N GLY A 251 13.59 3.50 17.19
CA GLY A 251 14.48 3.84 16.07
C GLY A 251 15.02 2.61 15.30
N LYS A 252 14.47 1.42 15.53
CA LYS A 252 14.86 0.17 14.86
C LYS A 252 13.71 -0.39 14.05
N THR A 253 14.05 -1.04 12.95
CA THR A 253 13.11 -1.82 12.13
C THR A 253 13.35 -3.30 12.40
N LEU A 254 12.29 -4.01 12.80
CA LEU A 254 12.27 -5.44 13.06
C LEU A 254 11.38 -6.10 12.01
N ALA A 255 11.79 -7.29 11.54
CA ALA A 255 11.01 -8.10 10.61
C ALA A 255 10.59 -9.43 11.23
N SER A 256 9.47 -9.97 10.76
CA SER A 256 9.00 -11.31 11.08
C SER A 256 8.24 -11.89 9.88
N VAL A 257 8.23 -13.20 9.74
CA VAL A 257 7.63 -13.88 8.60
C VAL A 257 6.93 -15.18 9.00
N GLY A 258 6.04 -15.63 8.14
CA GLY A 258 5.40 -16.95 8.24
C GLY A 258 4.41 -17.04 9.40
N GLU A 259 4.45 -18.16 10.12
CA GLU A 259 3.53 -18.49 11.22
C GLU A 259 3.60 -17.55 12.43
N ASN A 260 4.66 -16.74 12.51
CA ASN A 260 4.82 -15.72 13.54
C ASN A 260 3.85 -14.53 13.35
N VAL A 261 3.16 -14.45 12.22
CA VAL A 261 2.25 -13.36 11.90
C VAL A 261 0.89 -13.91 11.55
N SER A 262 -0.15 -13.44 12.21
CA SER A 262 -1.53 -13.83 11.92
C SER A 262 -2.46 -12.62 11.93
N ILE A 263 -3.35 -12.57 10.95
CA ILE A 263 -4.51 -11.68 10.92
C ILE A 263 -5.77 -12.55 10.96
N LYS A 264 -6.72 -12.15 11.82
CA LYS A 264 -8.05 -12.73 11.86
C LYS A 264 -9.06 -11.66 11.55
N GLU A 265 -9.83 -11.88 10.52
CA GLU A 265 -10.98 -11.06 10.18
C GLU A 265 -12.10 -11.28 11.22
N ALA A 266 -12.71 -10.20 11.65
CA ALA A 266 -13.82 -10.20 12.59
C ALA A 266 -14.82 -9.10 12.20
N GLU A 267 -16.09 -9.28 12.58
CA GLU A 267 -17.18 -8.37 12.24
C GLU A 267 -17.25 -8.11 10.73
N HIS A 268 -18.09 -8.86 10.05
CA HIS A 268 -18.28 -8.72 8.61
C HIS A 268 -19.46 -7.80 8.30
N TRP A 269 -19.40 -7.18 7.16
CA TRP A 269 -20.39 -6.24 6.67
C TRP A 269 -20.66 -6.51 5.18
N LEU A 270 -21.96 -6.51 4.81
CA LEU A 270 -22.36 -6.64 3.41
C LEU A 270 -22.21 -5.28 2.72
N ASP A 271 -21.25 -5.20 1.82
CA ASP A 271 -21.00 -4.00 1.04
C ASP A 271 -22.09 -3.80 -0.03
N PRO A 272 -22.90 -2.74 0.05
CA PRO A 272 -23.99 -2.53 -0.91
C PRO A 272 -23.52 -2.16 -2.33
N LYS A 273 -22.25 -1.78 -2.49
CA LYS A 273 -21.69 -1.42 -3.80
C LYS A 273 -21.15 -2.64 -4.54
N THR A 274 -20.50 -3.54 -3.84
CA THR A 274 -19.87 -4.73 -4.43
C THR A 274 -20.68 -6.00 -4.20
N ASN A 275 -21.71 -5.93 -3.33
CA ASN A 275 -22.52 -7.06 -2.88
C ASN A 275 -21.68 -8.20 -2.27
N GLN A 276 -20.61 -7.84 -1.58
CA GLN A 276 -19.69 -8.77 -0.95
C GLN A 276 -19.68 -8.60 0.57
N MET A 277 -19.49 -9.72 1.28
CA MET A 277 -19.21 -9.71 2.69
C MET A 277 -17.75 -9.33 2.89
N ASN A 278 -17.50 -8.12 3.36
CA ASN A 278 -16.17 -7.63 3.70
C ASN A 278 -15.96 -7.60 5.21
N PRO A 279 -14.75 -7.84 5.70
CA PRO A 279 -14.46 -7.61 7.11
C PRO A 279 -14.51 -6.12 7.43
N ARG A 280 -14.88 -5.80 8.67
CA ARG A 280 -14.85 -4.46 9.25
C ARG A 280 -13.77 -4.33 10.30
N LYS A 281 -13.45 -5.44 10.97
CA LYS A 281 -12.47 -5.48 12.04
C LYS A 281 -11.46 -6.60 11.80
N TRP A 282 -10.21 -6.31 12.11
CA TRP A 282 -9.10 -7.26 12.02
C TRP A 282 -8.36 -7.32 13.34
N LYS A 283 -7.97 -8.53 13.72
CA LYS A 283 -7.11 -8.78 14.87
C LYS A 283 -5.76 -9.30 14.38
N LEU A 284 -4.72 -8.50 14.57
CA LEU A 284 -3.34 -8.82 14.23
C LEU A 284 -2.63 -9.35 15.47
N ARG A 285 -1.83 -10.39 15.28
CA ARG A 285 -0.81 -10.82 16.22
C ARG A 285 0.49 -11.10 15.47
N ALA A 286 1.60 -10.48 15.91
CA ALA A 286 2.90 -10.70 15.34
C ALA A 286 3.95 -10.92 16.43
N VAL A 287 4.77 -11.96 16.26
CA VAL A 287 5.87 -12.28 17.17
C VAL A 287 7.17 -11.85 16.52
N THR A 288 7.97 -11.08 17.23
CA THR A 288 9.29 -10.61 16.81
C THR A 288 10.37 -11.04 17.82
N ALA A 289 11.62 -10.89 17.48
CA ALA A 289 12.74 -11.13 18.40
C ALA A 289 12.73 -10.22 19.65
N LYS A 290 11.94 -9.14 19.66
CA LYS A 290 11.86 -8.17 20.76
C LYS A 290 10.55 -8.22 21.55
N GLY A 291 9.59 -9.01 21.11
CA GLY A 291 8.31 -9.12 21.80
C GLY A 291 7.16 -9.44 20.84
N ILE A 292 5.95 -9.25 21.34
CA ILE A 292 4.70 -9.57 20.66
C ILE A 292 3.90 -8.29 20.46
N LEU A 293 3.49 -8.04 19.21
CA LEU A 293 2.49 -7.04 18.87
C LEU A 293 1.12 -7.71 18.76
N GLU A 294 0.14 -7.11 19.41
CA GLU A 294 -1.28 -7.38 19.24
C GLU A 294 -1.98 -6.09 18.86
N ALA A 295 -2.80 -6.13 17.81
CA ALA A 295 -3.53 -4.94 17.37
C ALA A 295 -4.96 -5.30 16.96
N VAL A 296 -5.87 -4.35 17.18
CA VAL A 296 -7.24 -4.38 16.70
C VAL A 296 -7.44 -3.19 15.76
N VAL A 297 -7.75 -3.48 14.53
CA VAL A 297 -7.99 -2.46 13.48
C VAL A 297 -9.46 -2.43 13.15
N THR A 298 -10.07 -1.25 13.14
CA THR A 298 -11.50 -1.06 12.86
C THR A 298 -11.66 -0.08 11.72
N GLY A 299 -12.12 -0.58 10.57
CA GLY A 299 -12.41 0.23 9.39
C GLY A 299 -13.69 1.05 9.58
N TYR A 300 -13.68 2.32 9.12
CA TYR A 300 -14.84 3.20 9.18
C TYR A 300 -15.19 3.86 7.85
N GLY A 301 -14.26 3.89 6.90
CA GLY A 301 -14.50 4.36 5.54
C GLY A 301 -13.72 3.52 4.54
N ARG A 302 -14.17 3.53 3.29
CA ARG A 302 -13.52 2.80 2.22
C ARG A 302 -13.71 3.43 0.86
N ALA A 303 -12.76 3.15 -0.03
CA ALA A 303 -12.93 3.19 -1.46
C ALA A 303 -12.56 1.82 -2.04
N TYR A 304 -12.87 1.58 -3.30
CA TYR A 304 -12.48 0.33 -3.95
C TYR A 304 -12.19 0.56 -5.42
N TYR A 305 -11.38 -0.34 -5.98
CA TYR A 305 -11.12 -0.46 -7.40
C TYR A 305 -11.03 -1.93 -7.80
N SER A 306 -11.00 -2.19 -9.08
CA SER A 306 -10.90 -3.55 -9.59
C SER A 306 -9.80 -3.65 -10.64
N TRP A 307 -9.03 -4.71 -10.55
CA TRP A 307 -8.12 -5.11 -11.61
C TRP A 307 -8.70 -6.29 -12.37
N ILE A 308 -9.05 -6.06 -13.63
CA ILE A 308 -9.53 -7.11 -14.52
C ILE A 308 -8.32 -7.87 -15.05
N ARG A 309 -8.34 -9.19 -14.88
CA ARG A 309 -7.29 -10.12 -15.30
C ARG A 309 -7.89 -11.22 -16.14
N ARG A 310 -7.06 -11.90 -16.93
CA ARG A 310 -7.48 -13.16 -17.55
C ARG A 310 -7.83 -14.17 -16.45
N GLY A 311 -9.02 -14.71 -16.48
CA GLY A 311 -9.51 -15.69 -15.51
C GLY A 311 -10.17 -15.10 -14.27
N GLY A 312 -10.22 -13.78 -14.09
CA GLY A 312 -10.92 -13.21 -12.95
C GLY A 312 -10.74 -11.71 -12.76
N THR A 313 -11.31 -11.23 -11.67
CA THR A 313 -11.20 -9.84 -11.24
C THR A 313 -10.65 -9.82 -9.82
N LEU A 314 -9.66 -8.96 -9.57
CA LEU A 314 -9.23 -8.58 -8.23
C LEU A 314 -10.08 -7.39 -7.78
N LEU A 315 -10.85 -7.57 -6.73
CA LEU A 315 -11.50 -6.47 -6.02
C LEU A 315 -10.59 -6.03 -4.86
N VAL A 316 -10.25 -4.77 -4.87
CA VAL A 316 -9.35 -4.17 -3.91
C VAL A 316 -10.11 -3.10 -3.14
N HIS A 317 -10.26 -3.30 -1.85
CA HIS A 317 -10.88 -2.35 -0.94
C HIS A 317 -9.78 -1.64 -0.14
N GLN A 318 -9.75 -0.32 -0.24
CA GLN A 318 -8.90 0.52 0.58
C GLN A 318 -9.70 1.04 1.76
N PHE A 319 -9.33 0.64 2.98
CA PHE A 319 -9.97 1.10 4.19
C PHE A 319 -9.17 2.18 4.88
N VAL A 320 -9.87 3.22 5.34
CA VAL A 320 -9.40 4.09 6.40
C VAL A 320 -9.87 3.51 7.72
N ALA A 321 -8.97 3.42 8.70
CA ALA A 321 -9.22 2.72 9.94
C ALA A 321 -8.57 3.41 11.14
N ASP A 322 -9.12 3.15 12.33
CA ASP A 322 -8.49 3.35 13.60
C ASP A 322 -7.88 2.04 14.10
N CYS A 323 -6.87 2.15 14.95
CA CYS A 323 -6.15 1.01 15.48
C CYS A 323 -5.88 1.20 16.98
N GLU A 324 -6.07 0.12 17.73
CA GLU A 324 -5.58 -0.01 19.10
C GLU A 324 -4.52 -1.11 19.11
N ALA A 325 -3.35 -0.83 19.64
CA ALA A 325 -2.30 -1.82 19.65
C ALA A 325 -1.52 -1.84 20.98
N ARG A 326 -0.99 -3.03 21.26
CA ARG A 326 -0.17 -3.34 22.41
C ARG A 326 1.06 -4.10 21.98
N PHE A 327 2.24 -3.59 22.35
CA PHE A 327 3.49 -4.30 22.19
C PHE A 327 4.03 -4.74 23.56
N THR A 328 4.12 -6.05 23.76
CA THR A 328 4.70 -6.64 24.96
C THR A 328 6.13 -7.08 24.66
N ARG A 329 7.11 -6.42 25.26
CA ARG A 329 8.54 -6.73 25.12
C ARG A 329 8.87 -8.09 25.77
N THR A 330 10.01 -8.65 25.40
CA THR A 330 10.51 -9.91 25.99
C THR A 330 10.81 -9.83 27.49
N ASP A 331 11.05 -8.64 28.03
CA ASP A 331 11.25 -8.38 29.47
C ASP A 331 9.95 -8.14 30.24
N GLY A 332 8.79 -8.22 29.54
CA GLY A 332 7.47 -8.00 30.13
C GLY A 332 6.99 -6.54 30.10
N THR A 333 7.83 -5.61 29.67
CA THR A 333 7.43 -4.20 29.51
C THR A 333 6.32 -4.09 28.44
N VAL A 334 5.29 -3.34 28.72
CA VAL A 334 4.13 -3.15 27.83
C VAL A 334 4.07 -1.71 27.35
N ILE A 335 3.92 -1.53 26.04
CA ILE A 335 3.64 -0.26 25.39
C ILE A 335 2.25 -0.40 24.75
N GLU A 336 1.32 0.48 25.12
CA GLU A 336 -0.02 0.52 24.56
C GLU A 336 -0.25 1.85 23.85
N ASP A 337 -0.87 1.78 22.66
CA ASP A 337 -1.36 2.96 21.95
C ASP A 337 -2.80 2.65 21.50
N LYS A 338 -3.74 3.45 21.99
CA LYS A 338 -5.18 3.32 21.72
C LYS A 338 -5.70 4.35 20.71
N GLN A 339 -4.80 5.18 20.19
CA GLN A 339 -5.15 6.27 19.28
C GLN A 339 -4.37 6.19 17.96
N MET A 340 -3.91 5.01 17.61
CA MET A 340 -3.24 4.79 16.34
C MET A 340 -4.21 4.96 15.16
N VAL A 341 -3.68 5.41 14.05
CA VAL A 341 -4.38 5.39 12.77
C VAL A 341 -3.87 4.25 11.90
N ALA A 342 -4.72 3.75 11.01
CA ALA A 342 -4.37 2.67 10.11
C ALA A 342 -4.86 2.91 8.68
N SER A 343 -4.16 2.28 7.76
CA SER A 343 -4.55 2.10 6.35
C SER A 343 -4.51 0.62 6.03
N LEU A 344 -5.54 0.11 5.40
CA LEU A 344 -5.62 -1.30 5.07
C LEU A 344 -6.14 -1.49 3.65
N GLU A 345 -5.41 -2.25 2.87
CA GLU A 345 -5.88 -2.81 1.62
C GLU A 345 -6.36 -4.26 1.86
N TYR A 346 -7.59 -4.53 1.43
CA TYR A 346 -8.17 -5.86 1.44
C TYR A 346 -8.48 -6.30 0.02
N MET A 347 -7.74 -7.28 -0.47
CA MET A 347 -7.92 -7.82 -1.81
C MET A 347 -8.69 -9.12 -1.79
N ARG A 348 -9.61 -9.28 -2.76
CA ARG A 348 -10.29 -10.55 -3.05
C ARG A 348 -10.22 -10.85 -4.53
N THR A 349 -9.92 -12.09 -4.85
CA THR A 349 -9.98 -12.58 -6.23
C THR A 349 -11.35 -13.20 -6.49
N LEU A 350 -12.00 -12.76 -7.54
CA LEU A 350 -13.19 -13.36 -8.10
C LEU A 350 -12.80 -14.11 -9.38
N TYR A 351 -12.91 -15.42 -9.36
CA TYR A 351 -12.61 -16.25 -10.53
C TYR A 351 -13.84 -16.31 -11.44
N TYR A 352 -13.62 -16.20 -12.75
CA TYR A 352 -14.62 -16.61 -13.73
C TYR A 352 -14.68 -18.15 -13.71
N GLN A 353 -15.89 -18.71 -13.67
CA GLN A 353 -16.04 -20.14 -13.85
C GLN A 353 -15.49 -20.52 -15.21
N LYS A 354 -14.60 -21.51 -15.23
CA LYS A 354 -14.29 -22.20 -16.49
C LYS A 354 -15.57 -22.93 -16.92
N SER A 355 -16.13 -22.48 -18.03
CA SER A 355 -17.22 -23.18 -18.72
C SER A 355 -16.77 -24.55 -19.19
#